data_4a6300b25b06a9ecb58dcd52397ab335
#
_entry.id   4a6300b25b06a9ecb58dcd52397ab335
#
_cell.length_a   1.000
_cell.length_b   1.000
_cell.length_c   1.000
_cell.angle_alpha   90.00
_cell.angle_beta   90.00
_cell.angle_gamma   90.00
#
_symmetry.space_group_name_H-M   'P 1'
#
loop_
_entity.id
_entity.type
_entity.pdbx_description
1 polymer ?
#
loop_
_entity_poly.entity_id
_entity_poly.type
_entity_poly.pdbx_seq_one_letter_code
_entity_poly.pdbx_strand_id
1 'polypeptide(L)'
;MSNSEVRPPLRVALVQFKPTKAEVSANVEAIQRTIASQSSSTDLIVFPETSLSGYFLEGGVAESAVTTEELIGLMGSPPDRSPDVVIGFYERWRRRLYNSAVYLEAREGRWKARHVHRKMFLPTYGVFDEARFVEPGTDVQAFETRFGRIGMLICEDMWHSLPASILALGGAELLVVPSASLARDFSPAGGRSRNLERWEQITAGAALEHGIFVIVAQLVGSEGGKLFFGGSIAVGPDGSFLARGPLLEEAVTLASLDAGSINRSRMASPLLADLEQMLPHLQRSLESTRPHAVLEDSHAPLENEAQEVVGEGLVGEGPVPDKDLGIIHAAELNLDLDLVEKTLIEFIRDEVRRRRGFERVVVGVSGGVDSAVSLALACKALGPENVYGFRLPYRTSSQESLEHAALILDMTQAQAQTIEISDPIDLYVKEYEPEISPLRKGNLMARLRSIILFDQSAKLNALPLGTGNKSERLLGYFTWHADDSPPINPLGDLFKTQVWALAQHLGIPEVIIEKPATADLVKGVTDEDEIGVSYHAADPILFGLVSGYSVEELVRGGFKEDEVELVSKRLQATHWKRELPTVAVLSSSAIGEFYLRPVDY
;
A
#
# COMPACT_ATOMS: atom_id res chain seq x y z
N MET A 1 -33.83 -23.00 35.33
CA MET A 1 -33.82 -21.89 34.39
C MET A 1 -33.26 -20.70 35.14
N SER A 2 -31.94 -20.51 35.07
CA SER A 2 -31.27 -19.35 35.70
C SER A 2 -31.63 -18.11 34.86
N ASN A 3 -32.09 -17.06 35.48
CA ASN A 3 -32.21 -15.74 34.87
C ASN A 3 -30.86 -15.35 34.26
N SER A 4 -30.70 -15.56 32.98
CA SER A 4 -29.61 -14.92 32.25
C SER A 4 -29.90 -13.42 32.22
N GLU A 5 -29.27 -12.66 33.09
CA GLU A 5 -29.27 -11.20 32.96
C GLU A 5 -28.89 -10.84 31.53
N VAL A 6 -29.81 -10.20 30.83
CA VAL A 6 -29.57 -9.68 29.47
C VAL A 6 -28.50 -8.62 29.60
N ARG A 7 -27.27 -8.97 29.23
CA ARG A 7 -26.17 -7.99 29.20
C ARG A 7 -26.51 -6.90 28.19
N PRO A 8 -26.32 -5.63 28.53
CA PRO A 8 -26.49 -4.56 27.54
C PRO A 8 -25.50 -4.76 26.38
N PRO A 9 -25.87 -4.35 25.15
CA PRO A 9 -24.95 -4.44 24.01
C PRO A 9 -23.63 -3.73 24.29
N LEU A 10 -22.51 -4.36 23.92
CA LEU A 10 -21.17 -3.79 24.00
C LEU A 10 -21.01 -2.71 22.94
N ARG A 11 -20.75 -1.47 23.35
CA ARG A 11 -20.52 -0.34 22.45
C ARG A 11 -19.03 -0.24 22.14
N VAL A 12 -18.66 -0.40 20.87
CA VAL A 12 -17.28 -0.36 20.42
C VAL A 12 -17.03 0.84 19.51
N ALA A 13 -15.83 1.41 19.60
CA ALA A 13 -15.33 2.45 18.71
C ALA A 13 -14.09 1.94 17.97
N LEU A 14 -14.16 1.87 16.66
CA LEU A 14 -13.06 1.53 15.77
C LEU A 14 -12.43 2.84 15.29
N VAL A 15 -11.20 3.09 15.66
CA VAL A 15 -10.52 4.35 15.36
C VAL A 15 -9.72 4.16 14.07
N GLN A 16 -10.03 4.97 13.07
CA GLN A 16 -9.17 5.16 11.89
C GLN A 16 -8.24 6.33 12.19
N PHE A 17 -7.00 6.03 12.41
CA PHE A 17 -6.02 6.94 12.95
C PHE A 17 -4.81 7.04 12.03
N LYS A 18 -4.30 8.25 11.83
CA LYS A 18 -3.04 8.50 11.14
C LYS A 18 -1.99 8.92 12.16
N PRO A 19 -1.09 8.02 12.58
CA PRO A 19 -0.01 8.38 13.47
C PRO A 19 0.99 9.31 12.80
N THR A 20 1.59 10.21 13.59
CA THR A 20 2.79 10.93 13.18
C THR A 20 3.96 9.96 13.27
N LYS A 21 4.63 9.72 12.15
CA LYS A 21 5.67 8.71 12.02
C LYS A 21 6.80 8.91 13.04
N ALA A 22 7.13 7.86 13.81
CA ALA A 22 8.14 7.80 14.87
C ALA A 22 7.92 8.75 16.06
N GLU A 23 6.86 9.54 16.10
CA GLU A 23 6.59 10.51 17.15
C GLU A 23 5.69 9.93 18.26
N VAL A 24 6.25 9.00 19.04
CA VAL A 24 5.52 8.24 20.06
C VAL A 24 4.74 9.15 21.02
N SER A 25 5.34 10.22 21.52
CA SER A 25 4.70 11.14 22.47
C SER A 25 3.50 11.86 21.87
N ALA A 26 3.63 12.37 20.64
CA ALA A 26 2.54 13.05 19.94
C ALA A 26 1.37 12.09 19.65
N ASN A 27 1.68 10.84 19.29
CA ASN A 27 0.68 9.81 19.03
C ASN A 27 -0.05 9.39 20.33
N VAL A 28 0.66 9.26 21.45
CA VAL A 28 0.05 9.01 22.76
C VAL A 28 -0.94 10.13 23.12
N GLU A 29 -0.57 11.39 22.95
CA GLU A 29 -1.48 12.52 23.20
C GLU A 29 -2.73 12.47 22.32
N ALA A 30 -2.59 12.09 21.05
CA ALA A 30 -3.72 11.93 20.13
C ALA A 30 -4.62 10.77 20.55
N ILE A 31 -4.04 9.64 20.96
CA ILE A 31 -4.76 8.49 21.53
C ILE A 31 -5.53 8.91 22.78
N GLN A 32 -4.89 9.62 23.72
CA GLN A 32 -5.53 10.11 24.95
C GLN A 32 -6.69 11.05 24.65
N ARG A 33 -6.54 11.99 23.71
CA ARG A 33 -7.64 12.89 23.27
C ARG A 33 -8.82 12.09 22.71
N THR A 34 -8.55 11.06 21.89
CA THR A 34 -9.60 10.20 21.32
C THR A 34 -10.32 9.43 22.43
N ILE A 35 -9.60 8.84 23.40
CA ILE A 35 -10.20 8.14 24.54
C ILE A 35 -11.10 9.10 25.32
N ALA A 36 -10.63 10.30 25.64
CA ALA A 36 -11.39 11.29 26.39
C ALA A 36 -12.68 11.69 25.67
N SER A 37 -12.64 11.86 24.34
CA SER A 37 -13.81 12.22 23.52
C SER A 37 -14.86 11.12 23.43
N GLN A 38 -14.47 9.85 23.57
CA GLN A 38 -15.35 8.68 23.44
C GLN A 38 -15.77 8.07 24.80
N SER A 39 -15.24 8.55 25.92
CA SER A 39 -15.38 7.92 27.24
C SER A 39 -16.82 7.75 27.74
N SER A 40 -17.75 8.62 27.32
CA SER A 40 -19.16 8.53 27.72
C SER A 40 -20.04 7.64 26.82
N SER A 41 -19.57 7.34 25.61
CA SER A 41 -20.37 6.70 24.56
C SER A 41 -19.95 5.26 24.24
N THR A 42 -18.77 4.83 24.68
CA THR A 42 -18.18 3.52 24.33
C THR A 42 -17.70 2.74 25.54
N ASP A 43 -17.63 1.43 25.38
CA ASP A 43 -17.15 0.48 26.39
C ASP A 43 -15.76 -0.07 26.00
N LEU A 44 -15.46 -0.15 24.70
CA LEU A 44 -14.18 -0.59 24.15
C LEU A 44 -13.78 0.31 22.97
N ILE A 45 -12.54 0.80 22.97
CA ILE A 45 -11.95 1.53 21.85
C ILE A 45 -10.81 0.70 21.26
N VAL A 46 -10.79 0.56 19.94
CA VAL A 46 -9.74 -0.18 19.22
C VAL A 46 -8.99 0.77 18.29
N PHE A 47 -7.70 0.92 18.54
CA PHE A 47 -6.77 1.62 17.68
C PHE A 47 -6.12 0.64 16.69
N PRO A 48 -5.64 1.13 15.53
CA PRO A 48 -5.00 0.30 14.52
C PRO A 48 -3.67 -0.32 14.96
N GLU A 49 -3.16 -1.19 14.14
CA GLU A 49 -1.79 -1.72 14.20
C GLU A 49 -0.78 -0.56 14.21
N THR A 50 0.27 -0.65 15.02
CA THR A 50 1.35 0.34 15.15
C THR A 50 0.90 1.81 15.31
N SER A 51 -0.28 2.03 15.89
CA SER A 51 -0.85 3.36 16.07
C SER A 51 0.03 4.29 16.95
N LEU A 52 0.97 3.71 17.71
CA LEU A 52 1.89 4.47 18.54
C LEU A 52 3.04 5.13 17.75
N SER A 53 3.36 4.65 16.56
CA SER A 53 4.58 5.05 15.85
C SER A 53 4.47 5.16 14.34
N GLY A 54 3.42 4.61 13.73
CA GLY A 54 3.35 4.31 12.29
C GLY A 54 3.97 2.94 11.96
N TYR A 55 3.72 2.45 10.75
CA TYR A 55 4.05 1.09 10.35
C TYR A 55 5.43 0.99 9.67
N PHE A 56 5.70 1.80 8.65
CA PHE A 56 6.94 1.72 7.86
C PHE A 56 8.09 2.51 8.50
N LEU A 57 8.56 2.05 9.65
CA LEU A 57 9.67 2.67 10.38
C LEU A 57 11.05 2.14 9.96
N GLU A 58 11.09 0.97 9.33
CA GLU A 58 12.34 0.30 8.96
C GLU A 58 13.34 0.23 10.14
N GLY A 59 14.53 0.82 10.00
CA GLY A 59 15.52 0.88 11.08
C GLY A 59 15.07 1.63 12.33
N GLY A 60 14.03 2.48 12.25
CA GLY A 60 13.49 3.26 13.38
C GLY A 60 12.58 2.46 14.32
N VAL A 61 12.33 1.17 14.05
CA VAL A 61 11.53 0.30 14.94
C VAL A 61 12.14 0.22 16.33
N ALA A 62 13.46 0.08 16.43
CA ALA A 62 14.16 -0.07 17.72
C ALA A 62 14.04 1.18 18.61
N GLU A 63 14.08 2.36 18.01
CA GLU A 63 13.98 3.65 18.72
C GLU A 63 12.54 3.96 19.13
N SER A 64 11.56 3.52 18.36
CA SER A 64 10.14 3.75 18.62
C SER A 64 9.49 2.68 19.50
N ALA A 65 10.17 1.54 19.69
CA ALA A 65 9.67 0.42 20.46
C ALA A 65 9.71 0.72 21.97
N VAL A 66 8.59 0.47 22.63
CA VAL A 66 8.43 0.64 24.09
C VAL A 66 8.07 -0.70 24.75
N THR A 67 8.30 -0.84 26.03
CA THR A 67 7.72 -1.94 26.81
C THR A 67 6.25 -1.66 27.12
N THR A 68 5.49 -2.69 27.48
CA THR A 68 4.09 -2.51 27.92
C THR A 68 3.99 -1.59 29.14
N GLU A 69 4.97 -1.66 30.07
CA GLU A 69 5.02 -0.80 31.25
C GLU A 69 5.31 0.66 30.89
N GLU A 70 6.24 0.90 29.95
CA GLU A 70 6.52 2.25 29.44
C GLU A 70 5.29 2.83 28.74
N LEU A 71 4.58 2.04 27.91
CA LEU A 71 3.33 2.47 27.28
C LEU A 71 2.27 2.87 28.32
N ILE A 72 2.06 2.04 29.35
CA ILE A 72 1.12 2.35 30.45
C ILE A 72 1.54 3.66 31.15
N GLY A 73 2.84 3.85 31.38
CA GLY A 73 3.37 5.09 31.94
C GLY A 73 3.09 6.32 31.09
N LEU A 74 3.28 6.22 29.78
CA LEU A 74 3.00 7.28 28.82
C LEU A 74 1.50 7.60 28.73
N MET A 75 0.63 6.58 28.82
CA MET A 75 -0.82 6.74 28.81
C MET A 75 -1.36 7.49 30.05
N GLY A 76 -0.60 7.59 31.11
CA GLY A 76 -1.03 8.25 32.35
C GLY A 76 -2.23 7.58 33.02
N SER A 77 -3.07 8.33 33.70
CA SER A 77 -4.29 7.81 34.34
C SER A 77 -5.46 7.83 33.37
N PRO A 78 -6.28 6.74 33.32
CA PRO A 78 -7.50 6.75 32.51
C PRO A 78 -8.49 7.81 33.05
N PRO A 79 -9.30 8.40 32.16
CA PRO A 79 -10.44 9.22 32.56
C PRO A 79 -11.42 8.48 33.45
N ASP A 80 -12.21 9.21 34.24
CA ASP A 80 -13.33 8.62 34.99
C ASP A 80 -14.30 7.93 34.02
N ARG A 81 -14.70 6.69 34.32
CA ARG A 81 -15.54 5.84 33.46
C ARG A 81 -14.91 5.57 32.06
N SER A 82 -13.59 5.46 32.02
CA SER A 82 -12.89 5.14 30.75
C SER A 82 -13.33 3.81 30.17
N PRO A 83 -13.47 3.74 28.83
CA PRO A 83 -13.56 2.46 28.14
C PRO A 83 -12.24 1.67 28.28
N ASP A 84 -12.31 0.36 28.05
CA ASP A 84 -11.10 -0.42 27.78
C ASP A 84 -10.55 -0.05 26.41
N VAL A 85 -9.24 -0.23 26.20
CA VAL A 85 -8.61 0.16 24.94
C VAL A 85 -7.70 -0.94 24.42
N VAL A 86 -7.65 -1.06 23.07
CA VAL A 86 -6.66 -1.88 22.36
C VAL A 86 -5.77 -0.95 21.56
N ILE A 87 -4.46 -1.07 21.74
CA ILE A 87 -3.45 -0.20 21.11
C ILE A 87 -2.40 -1.06 20.41
N GLY A 88 -2.19 -0.83 19.10
CA GLY A 88 -1.10 -1.42 18.33
C GLY A 88 0.20 -0.62 18.52
N PHE A 89 1.31 -1.30 18.72
CA PHE A 89 2.62 -0.68 18.96
C PHE A 89 3.77 -1.63 18.64
N TYR A 90 4.96 -1.08 18.40
CA TYR A 90 6.18 -1.88 18.44
C TYR A 90 6.60 -2.10 19.89
N GLU A 91 6.68 -3.39 20.28
CA GLU A 91 7.00 -3.81 21.65
C GLU A 91 8.47 -4.19 21.78
N ARG A 92 9.12 -3.70 22.83
CA ARG A 92 10.42 -4.21 23.28
C ARG A 92 10.19 -5.17 24.46
N TRP A 93 10.35 -6.48 24.20
CA TRP A 93 10.17 -7.50 25.22
C TRP A 93 11.35 -8.48 25.23
N ARG A 94 11.93 -8.72 26.39
CA ARG A 94 13.09 -9.59 26.59
C ARG A 94 14.24 -9.34 25.60
N ARG A 95 14.54 -8.08 25.33
CA ARG A 95 15.57 -7.61 24.36
C ARG A 95 15.28 -7.94 22.89
N ARG A 96 14.05 -8.27 22.55
CA ARG A 96 13.57 -8.50 21.19
C ARG A 96 12.50 -7.49 20.85
N LEU A 97 12.28 -7.29 19.57
CA LEU A 97 11.28 -6.37 19.05
C LEU A 97 10.12 -7.17 18.45
N TYR A 98 8.90 -6.71 18.68
CA TYR A 98 7.68 -7.32 18.18
C TYR A 98 6.73 -6.26 17.65
N ASN A 99 5.91 -6.61 16.66
CA ASN A 99 4.70 -5.89 16.36
C ASN A 99 3.59 -6.45 17.26
N SER A 100 3.07 -5.64 18.17
CA SER A 100 2.21 -6.08 19.26
C SER A 100 0.94 -5.26 19.36
N ALA A 101 -0.10 -5.85 19.94
CA ALA A 101 -1.30 -5.15 20.39
C ALA A 101 -1.55 -5.48 21.86
N VAL A 102 -1.83 -4.46 22.67
CA VAL A 102 -2.16 -4.62 24.08
C VAL A 102 -3.62 -4.28 24.36
N TYR A 103 -4.28 -5.10 25.15
CA TYR A 103 -5.59 -4.81 25.74
C TYR A 103 -5.37 -4.20 27.13
N LEU A 104 -5.75 -2.94 27.28
CA LEU A 104 -5.69 -2.19 28.54
C LEU A 104 -7.08 -2.05 29.15
N GLU A 105 -7.26 -2.58 30.34
CA GLU A 105 -8.45 -2.38 31.17
C GLU A 105 -8.28 -1.13 32.03
N ALA A 106 -9.28 -0.25 32.00
CA ALA A 106 -9.36 0.88 32.92
C ALA A 106 -9.97 0.43 34.27
N ARG A 107 -9.15 0.30 35.28
CA ARG A 107 -9.59 -0.17 36.60
C ARG A 107 -8.94 0.63 37.72
N GLU A 108 -9.77 1.10 38.68
CA GLU A 108 -9.30 1.80 39.90
C GLU A 108 -8.41 3.01 39.59
N GLY A 109 -8.74 3.78 38.54
CA GLY A 109 -7.98 4.95 38.10
C GLY A 109 -6.61 4.63 37.47
N ARG A 110 -6.38 3.39 37.07
CA ARG A 110 -5.14 2.93 36.44
C ARG A 110 -5.41 2.06 35.22
N TRP A 111 -4.49 2.10 34.26
CA TRP A 111 -4.44 1.13 33.16
C TRP A 111 -3.81 -0.17 33.62
N LYS A 112 -4.44 -1.29 33.30
CA LYS A 112 -3.92 -2.63 33.53
C LYS A 112 -3.90 -3.42 32.26
N ALA A 113 -2.72 -3.88 31.82
CA ALA A 113 -2.61 -4.81 30.72
C ALA A 113 -3.25 -6.15 31.09
N ARG A 114 -4.25 -6.57 30.30
CA ARG A 114 -4.91 -7.86 30.46
C ARG A 114 -4.31 -8.90 29.54
N HIS A 115 -3.92 -8.49 28.34
CA HIS A 115 -3.32 -9.35 27.33
C HIS A 115 -2.44 -8.54 26.41
N VAL A 116 -1.37 -9.16 25.90
CA VAL A 116 -0.53 -8.66 24.81
C VAL A 116 -0.45 -9.75 23.76
N HIS A 117 -0.95 -9.48 22.58
CA HIS A 117 -0.77 -10.34 21.43
C HIS A 117 0.40 -9.82 20.58
N ARG A 118 1.31 -10.72 20.18
CA ARG A 118 2.43 -10.45 19.27
C ARG A 118 2.11 -11.04 17.92
N LYS A 119 2.19 -10.26 16.87
CA LYS A 119 1.90 -10.67 15.50
C LYS A 119 2.71 -11.91 15.12
N MET A 120 2.03 -12.94 14.64
CA MET A 120 2.64 -14.23 14.29
C MET A 120 3.11 -14.27 12.84
N PHE A 121 2.29 -13.76 11.93
CA PHE A 121 2.57 -13.77 10.50
C PHE A 121 3.09 -12.41 10.07
N LEU A 122 4.38 -12.35 9.81
CA LEU A 122 5.08 -11.13 9.42
C LEU A 122 5.19 -11.10 7.89
N PRO A 123 4.49 -10.17 7.20
CA PRO A 123 4.55 -10.11 5.75
C PRO A 123 5.96 -9.75 5.26
N THR A 124 6.43 -10.49 4.24
CA THR A 124 7.75 -10.32 3.60
C THR A 124 7.63 -10.25 2.08
N TYR A 125 6.49 -9.82 1.58
CA TYR A 125 6.17 -9.75 0.15
C TYR A 125 5.76 -8.34 -0.28
N GLY A 126 5.99 -8.05 -1.55
CA GLY A 126 5.67 -6.74 -2.12
C GLY A 126 6.54 -5.63 -1.51
N VAL A 127 5.91 -4.71 -0.79
CA VAL A 127 6.58 -3.60 -0.10
C VAL A 127 6.81 -3.88 1.39
N PHE A 128 6.44 -5.06 1.86
CA PHE A 128 6.62 -5.46 3.25
C PHE A 128 7.92 -6.22 3.45
N ASP A 129 8.60 -5.93 4.54
CA ASP A 129 9.82 -6.64 5.00
C ASP A 129 9.86 -6.68 6.53
N GLU A 130 8.71 -7.02 7.14
CA GLU A 130 8.49 -6.88 8.58
C GLU A 130 9.38 -7.84 9.39
N ALA A 131 9.54 -9.08 8.93
CA ALA A 131 10.37 -10.10 9.60
C ALA A 131 11.84 -9.71 9.73
N ARG A 132 12.29 -8.68 9.03
CA ARG A 132 13.63 -8.14 9.16
C ARG A 132 13.85 -7.32 10.43
N PHE A 133 12.78 -6.68 10.93
CA PHE A 133 12.85 -5.70 12.00
C PHE A 133 12.26 -6.20 13.31
N VAL A 134 11.37 -7.19 13.25
CA VAL A 134 10.67 -7.74 14.42
C VAL A 134 10.62 -9.26 14.39
N GLU A 135 10.51 -9.85 15.55
CA GLU A 135 10.36 -11.30 15.74
C GLU A 135 8.89 -11.70 15.66
N PRO A 136 8.56 -12.88 15.14
CA PRO A 136 7.21 -13.41 15.17
C PRO A 136 6.76 -13.77 16.57
N GLY A 137 5.49 -13.52 16.88
CA GLY A 137 4.81 -14.12 18.03
C GLY A 137 4.63 -15.61 17.86
N THR A 138 4.44 -16.32 18.96
CA THR A 138 4.31 -17.79 18.96
C THR A 138 3.07 -18.29 19.68
N ASP A 139 2.22 -17.39 20.17
CA ASP A 139 1.09 -17.75 21.03
C ASP A 139 -0.21 -17.05 20.59
N VAL A 140 -1.28 -17.83 20.56
CA VAL A 140 -2.65 -17.37 20.26
C VAL A 140 -3.57 -17.89 21.33
N GLN A 141 -4.08 -16.99 22.17
CA GLN A 141 -4.96 -17.33 23.28
C GLN A 141 -6.11 -16.33 23.42
N ALA A 142 -7.32 -16.86 23.67
CA ALA A 142 -8.44 -16.07 24.13
C ALA A 142 -8.31 -15.76 25.61
N PHE A 143 -8.68 -14.55 26.03
CA PHE A 143 -8.52 -14.07 27.41
C PHE A 143 -9.82 -13.46 27.95
N GLU A 144 -9.96 -13.49 29.25
CA GLU A 144 -11.14 -12.97 29.95
C GLU A 144 -11.08 -11.46 30.11
N THR A 145 -12.19 -10.79 29.83
CA THR A 145 -12.42 -9.38 30.09
C THR A 145 -13.75 -9.18 30.85
N ARG A 146 -14.02 -7.97 31.27
CA ARG A 146 -15.32 -7.62 31.87
C ARG A 146 -16.51 -7.74 30.89
N PHE A 147 -16.24 -7.85 29.60
CA PHE A 147 -17.24 -7.94 28.51
C PHE A 147 -17.44 -9.36 27.98
N GLY A 148 -16.69 -10.33 28.47
CA GLY A 148 -16.65 -11.71 28.00
C GLY A 148 -15.27 -12.08 27.50
N ARG A 149 -15.17 -13.20 26.82
CA ARG A 149 -13.91 -13.74 26.32
C ARG A 149 -13.57 -13.17 24.97
N ILE A 150 -12.37 -12.60 24.82
CA ILE A 150 -11.92 -11.90 23.62
C ILE A 150 -10.68 -12.59 23.06
N GLY A 151 -10.58 -12.66 21.73
CA GLY A 151 -9.38 -12.98 21.01
C GLY A 151 -8.79 -11.75 20.34
N MET A 152 -7.47 -11.66 20.24
CA MET A 152 -6.78 -10.60 19.50
C MET A 152 -5.92 -11.21 18.39
N LEU A 153 -5.95 -10.59 17.22
CA LEU A 153 -5.08 -10.86 16.08
C LEU A 153 -4.57 -9.53 15.51
N ILE A 154 -3.44 -9.55 14.80
CA ILE A 154 -2.91 -8.34 14.18
C ILE A 154 -2.80 -8.56 12.67
N CYS A 155 -3.56 -7.78 11.90
CA CYS A 155 -3.45 -7.65 10.44
C CYS A 155 -3.31 -9.01 9.72
N GLU A 156 -2.10 -9.38 9.27
CA GLU A 156 -1.80 -10.61 8.54
C GLU A 156 -2.23 -11.88 9.28
N ASP A 157 -2.27 -11.89 10.60
CA ASP A 157 -2.76 -13.04 11.37
C ASP A 157 -4.18 -13.44 10.99
N MET A 158 -5.02 -12.45 10.64
CA MET A 158 -6.41 -12.66 10.24
C MET A 158 -6.57 -13.27 8.85
N TRP A 159 -5.52 -13.19 8.01
CA TRP A 159 -5.53 -13.77 6.66
C TRP A 159 -5.32 -15.29 6.67
N HIS A 160 -4.92 -15.83 7.80
CA HIS A 160 -4.76 -17.26 8.06
C HIS A 160 -5.93 -17.76 8.90
N SER A 161 -6.60 -18.83 8.46
CA SER A 161 -7.81 -19.34 9.10
C SER A 161 -7.60 -19.92 10.51
N LEU A 162 -6.45 -20.57 10.74
CA LEU A 162 -6.17 -21.27 11.99
C LEU A 162 -6.15 -20.37 13.24
N PRO A 163 -5.55 -19.17 13.25
CA PRO A 163 -5.56 -18.32 14.44
C PRO A 163 -6.98 -17.94 14.90
N ALA A 164 -7.85 -17.58 13.98
CA ALA A 164 -9.25 -17.26 14.29
C ALA A 164 -9.98 -18.50 14.85
N SER A 165 -9.78 -19.67 14.25
CA SER A 165 -10.36 -20.94 14.71
C SER A 165 -9.89 -21.32 16.11
N ILE A 166 -8.57 -21.18 16.41
CA ILE A 166 -8.02 -21.44 17.74
C ILE A 166 -8.63 -20.52 18.79
N LEU A 167 -8.80 -19.22 18.49
CA LEU A 167 -9.41 -18.28 19.41
C LEU A 167 -10.88 -18.58 19.66
N ALA A 168 -11.64 -18.95 18.62
CA ALA A 168 -13.03 -19.33 18.74
C ALA A 168 -13.21 -20.62 19.56
N LEU A 169 -12.41 -21.66 19.27
CA LEU A 169 -12.34 -22.90 20.07
C LEU A 169 -11.91 -22.62 21.51
N GLY A 170 -11.06 -21.60 21.73
CA GLY A 170 -10.69 -21.08 23.04
C GLY A 170 -11.81 -20.32 23.73
N GLY A 171 -13.01 -20.23 23.12
CA GLY A 171 -14.21 -19.61 23.68
C GLY A 171 -14.31 -18.10 23.45
N ALA A 172 -13.52 -17.51 22.53
CA ALA A 172 -13.70 -16.11 22.18
C ALA A 172 -15.10 -15.84 21.62
N GLU A 173 -15.72 -14.78 22.08
CA GLU A 173 -17.01 -14.25 21.61
C GLU A 173 -16.81 -13.06 20.66
N LEU A 174 -15.65 -12.43 20.72
CA LEU A 174 -15.24 -11.29 19.93
C LEU A 174 -13.78 -11.43 19.51
N LEU A 175 -13.50 -11.27 18.21
CA LEU A 175 -12.14 -11.06 17.70
C LEU A 175 -11.91 -9.57 17.47
N VAL A 176 -10.79 -9.07 17.99
CA VAL A 176 -10.34 -7.69 17.81
C VAL A 176 -9.07 -7.68 16.96
N VAL A 177 -9.12 -6.96 15.86
CA VAL A 177 -8.06 -6.98 14.85
C VAL A 177 -7.55 -5.57 14.52
N PRO A 178 -6.54 -5.06 15.25
CA PRO A 178 -5.76 -3.92 14.78
C PRO A 178 -5.08 -4.23 13.45
N SER A 179 -5.16 -3.32 12.48
CA SER A 179 -4.62 -3.57 11.14
C SER A 179 -4.04 -2.31 10.49
N ALA A 180 -3.03 -2.51 9.62
CA ALA A 180 -2.40 -1.50 8.78
C ALA A 180 -2.35 -2.01 7.34
N SER A 181 -3.52 -2.12 6.71
CA SER A 181 -3.63 -2.68 5.37
C SER A 181 -3.52 -1.61 4.29
N LEU A 182 -2.67 -1.89 3.28
CA LEU A 182 -2.44 -0.98 2.17
C LEU A 182 -3.57 -0.99 1.15
N ALA A 183 -3.84 0.20 0.60
CA ALA A 183 -4.66 0.34 -0.60
C ALA A 183 -3.90 -0.22 -1.81
N ARG A 184 -4.45 -1.26 -2.43
CA ARG A 184 -3.90 -1.91 -3.62
C ARG A 184 -5.03 -2.35 -4.53
N ASP A 185 -4.70 -2.52 -5.82
CA ASP A 185 -5.61 -3.12 -6.81
C ASP A 185 -6.94 -2.36 -6.88
N PHE A 186 -6.87 -1.09 -7.30
CA PHE A 186 -8.02 -0.22 -7.51
C PHE A 186 -8.86 -0.69 -8.70
N SER A 187 -9.75 -1.65 -8.48
CA SER A 187 -10.65 -2.16 -9.53
C SER A 187 -11.82 -1.20 -9.79
N PRO A 188 -12.29 -1.05 -11.04
CA PRO A 188 -13.43 -0.19 -11.38
C PRO A 188 -14.77 -0.67 -10.84
N ALA A 189 -14.86 -1.92 -10.38
CA ALA A 189 -16.10 -2.49 -9.86
C ALA A 189 -16.42 -1.96 -8.46
N GLY A 190 -17.09 -0.83 -8.38
CA GLY A 190 -17.74 -0.36 -7.15
C GLY A 190 -16.95 0.57 -6.23
N GLY A 191 -15.90 1.22 -6.70
CA GLY A 191 -15.17 2.22 -5.90
C GLY A 191 -14.37 1.65 -4.73
N ARG A 192 -13.95 0.38 -4.81
CA ARG A 192 -13.25 -0.32 -3.74
C ARG A 192 -11.99 -1.01 -4.24
N SER A 193 -10.93 -0.98 -3.45
CA SER A 193 -9.75 -1.77 -3.76
C SER A 193 -10.03 -3.27 -3.54
N ARG A 194 -9.47 -4.14 -4.38
CA ARG A 194 -9.58 -5.60 -4.22
C ARG A 194 -9.15 -6.07 -2.81
N ASN A 195 -8.18 -5.39 -2.23
CA ASN A 195 -7.71 -5.69 -0.89
C ASN A 195 -8.77 -5.40 0.20
N LEU A 196 -9.56 -4.33 0.04
CA LEU A 196 -10.67 -4.03 0.95
C LEU A 196 -11.80 -5.09 0.84
N GLU A 197 -12.16 -5.50 -0.38
CA GLU A 197 -13.14 -6.56 -0.59
C GLU A 197 -12.69 -7.88 0.06
N ARG A 198 -11.40 -8.20 -0.05
CA ARG A 198 -10.82 -9.38 0.58
C ARG A 198 -10.89 -9.32 2.11
N TRP A 199 -10.63 -8.15 2.70
CA TRP A 199 -10.83 -7.92 4.14
C TRP A 199 -12.28 -8.17 4.55
N GLU A 200 -13.24 -7.65 3.81
CA GLU A 200 -14.67 -7.88 4.08
C GLU A 200 -15.02 -9.38 4.00
N GLN A 201 -14.53 -10.08 2.98
CA GLN A 201 -14.77 -11.53 2.81
C GLN A 201 -14.19 -12.37 3.95
N ILE A 202 -12.93 -12.15 4.31
CA ILE A 202 -12.25 -12.89 5.37
C ILE A 202 -12.91 -12.64 6.72
N THR A 203 -13.25 -11.39 7.02
CA THR A 203 -13.85 -10.99 8.28
C THR A 203 -15.27 -11.55 8.42
N ALA A 204 -16.09 -11.43 7.37
CA ALA A 204 -17.43 -11.99 7.35
C ALA A 204 -17.42 -13.53 7.39
N GLY A 205 -16.49 -14.16 6.68
CA GLY A 205 -16.30 -15.61 6.69
C GLY A 205 -15.97 -16.14 8.08
N ALA A 206 -14.99 -15.57 8.77
CA ALA A 206 -14.60 -15.98 10.12
C ALA A 206 -15.74 -15.74 11.15
N ALA A 207 -16.44 -14.61 11.04
CA ALA A 207 -17.59 -14.31 11.92
C ALA A 207 -18.69 -15.35 11.76
N LEU A 208 -19.05 -15.68 10.51
CA LEU A 208 -20.08 -16.66 10.17
C LEU A 208 -19.68 -18.09 10.59
N GLU A 209 -18.45 -18.52 10.26
CA GLU A 209 -17.95 -19.87 10.54
C GLU A 209 -17.93 -20.17 12.04
N HIS A 210 -17.55 -19.19 12.84
CA HIS A 210 -17.38 -19.41 14.28
C HIS A 210 -18.54 -18.88 15.13
N GLY A 211 -19.51 -18.18 14.50
CA GLY A 211 -20.63 -17.57 15.20
C GLY A 211 -20.18 -16.57 16.27
N ILE A 212 -19.25 -15.67 15.93
CA ILE A 212 -18.64 -14.67 16.82
C ILE A 212 -18.62 -13.28 16.17
N PHE A 213 -18.44 -12.24 16.98
CA PHE A 213 -18.16 -10.91 16.43
C PHE A 213 -16.72 -10.82 15.93
N VAL A 214 -16.50 -10.08 14.84
CA VAL A 214 -15.15 -9.69 14.38
C VAL A 214 -15.13 -8.20 14.11
N ILE A 215 -14.17 -7.49 14.71
CA ILE A 215 -13.98 -6.06 14.51
C ILE A 215 -12.56 -5.77 14.06
N VAL A 216 -12.43 -4.92 13.04
CA VAL A 216 -11.13 -4.54 12.45
C VAL A 216 -10.99 -3.03 12.50
N ALA A 217 -9.95 -2.54 13.17
CA ALA A 217 -9.57 -1.13 13.16
C ALA A 217 -8.39 -0.94 12.20
N GLN A 218 -8.61 -0.15 11.15
CA GLN A 218 -7.65 0.05 10.06
C GLN A 218 -6.87 1.36 10.22
N LEU A 219 -5.58 1.30 9.96
CA LEU A 219 -4.75 2.51 9.78
C LEU A 219 -5.22 3.30 8.56
N VAL A 220 -5.04 4.61 8.58
CA VAL A 220 -5.37 5.49 7.45
C VAL A 220 -4.25 6.47 7.16
N GLY A 221 -4.16 6.93 5.92
CA GLY A 221 -3.19 7.93 5.48
C GLY A 221 -2.01 7.33 4.72
N SER A 222 -1.01 8.16 4.41
CA SER A 222 0.16 7.75 3.62
C SER A 222 1.41 7.68 4.48
N GLU A 223 2.24 6.68 4.24
CA GLU A 223 3.57 6.54 4.82
C GLU A 223 4.56 6.15 3.71
N GLY A 224 5.41 7.09 3.30
CA GLY A 224 6.42 6.80 2.30
C GLY A 224 5.88 6.38 0.93
N GLY A 225 4.82 7.03 0.46
CA GLY A 225 4.16 6.69 -0.78
C GLY A 225 3.28 5.44 -0.73
N LYS A 226 3.16 4.80 0.44
CA LYS A 226 2.30 3.66 0.68
C LYS A 226 1.04 4.14 1.39
N LEU A 227 -0.13 3.89 0.82
CA LEU A 227 -1.40 4.40 1.30
C LEU A 227 -2.16 3.34 2.10
N PHE A 228 -2.60 3.70 3.30
CA PHE A 228 -3.54 2.93 4.11
C PHE A 228 -4.95 3.47 3.88
N PHE A 229 -5.88 2.59 3.53
CA PHE A 229 -7.19 3.03 3.06
C PHE A 229 -8.21 3.33 4.17
N GLY A 230 -7.97 2.97 5.43
CA GLY A 230 -9.00 3.02 6.46
C GLY A 230 -10.04 1.90 6.25
N GLY A 231 -11.34 2.25 6.24
CA GLY A 231 -12.39 1.27 6.01
C GLY A 231 -12.53 0.25 7.15
N SER A 232 -12.42 0.69 8.40
CA SER A 232 -12.64 -0.15 9.58
C SER A 232 -14.02 -0.79 9.54
N ILE A 233 -14.14 -2.05 10.00
CA ILE A 233 -15.38 -2.83 9.91
C ILE A 233 -15.72 -3.50 11.23
N ALA A 234 -17.03 -3.62 11.50
CA ALA A 234 -17.57 -4.48 12.54
C ALA A 234 -18.56 -5.46 11.91
N VAL A 235 -18.40 -6.75 12.20
CA VAL A 235 -19.20 -7.84 11.63
C VAL A 235 -19.85 -8.65 12.75
N GLY A 236 -21.13 -8.97 12.55
CA GLY A 236 -21.92 -9.79 13.45
C GLY A 236 -21.67 -11.29 13.27
N PRO A 237 -22.13 -12.11 14.25
CA PRO A 237 -21.94 -13.57 14.24
C PRO A 237 -22.60 -14.30 13.06
N ASP A 238 -23.48 -13.64 12.35
CA ASP A 238 -24.17 -14.12 11.14
C ASP A 238 -23.48 -13.66 9.84
N GLY A 239 -22.28 -13.05 9.94
CA GLY A 239 -21.54 -12.49 8.82
C GLY A 239 -22.06 -11.14 8.33
N SER A 240 -23.09 -10.57 8.94
CA SER A 240 -23.64 -9.25 8.57
C SER A 240 -22.74 -8.10 9.03
N PHE A 241 -22.62 -7.07 8.20
CA PHE A 241 -21.86 -5.87 8.55
C PHE A 241 -22.69 -4.96 9.46
N LEU A 242 -22.22 -4.75 10.69
CA LEU A 242 -22.82 -3.85 11.67
C LEU A 242 -22.40 -2.41 11.47
N ALA A 243 -21.16 -2.19 11.04
CA ALA A 243 -20.61 -0.86 10.74
C ALA A 243 -19.47 -0.95 9.72
N ARG A 244 -19.30 0.13 8.95
CA ARG A 244 -18.20 0.37 8.03
C ARG A 244 -17.71 1.79 8.18
N GLY A 245 -16.39 1.97 8.34
CA GLY A 245 -15.72 3.27 8.33
C GLY A 245 -15.57 3.85 6.92
N PRO A 246 -15.37 5.17 6.80
CA PRO A 246 -15.08 5.81 5.53
C PRO A 246 -13.71 5.38 5.00
N LEU A 247 -13.46 5.63 3.71
CA LEU A 247 -12.16 5.39 3.10
C LEU A 247 -11.34 6.69 3.07
N LEU A 248 -10.03 6.58 3.31
CA LEU A 248 -9.05 7.66 3.21
C LEU A 248 -9.24 8.82 4.20
N GLU A 249 -10.01 8.61 5.24
CA GLU A 249 -10.32 9.64 6.24
C GLU A 249 -10.06 9.14 7.65
N GLU A 250 -9.54 10.01 8.52
CA GLU A 250 -9.53 9.76 9.96
C GLU A 250 -10.97 9.78 10.48
N ALA A 251 -11.35 8.75 11.20
CA ALA A 251 -12.72 8.61 11.68
C ALA A 251 -12.81 7.73 12.92
N VAL A 252 -13.92 7.83 13.63
CA VAL A 252 -14.32 6.90 14.68
C VAL A 252 -15.62 6.23 14.27
N THR A 253 -15.56 4.94 13.97
CA THR A 253 -16.71 4.14 13.56
C THR A 253 -17.30 3.43 14.77
N LEU A 254 -18.55 3.70 15.08
CA LEU A 254 -19.25 3.12 16.24
C LEU A 254 -20.05 1.89 15.84
N ALA A 255 -20.02 0.85 16.66
CA ALA A 255 -20.87 -0.32 16.54
C ALA A 255 -21.42 -0.78 17.89
N SER A 256 -22.54 -1.49 17.86
CA SER A 256 -23.19 -2.06 19.04
C SER A 256 -23.30 -3.57 18.88
N LEU A 257 -22.69 -4.34 19.78
CA LEU A 257 -22.56 -5.78 19.72
C LEU A 257 -23.52 -6.43 20.72
N ASP A 258 -24.64 -7.00 20.24
CA ASP A 258 -25.60 -7.73 21.08
C ASP A 258 -25.15 -9.17 21.29
N ALA A 259 -24.65 -9.52 22.47
CA ALA A 259 -24.19 -10.87 22.80
C ALA A 259 -25.25 -11.97 22.54
N GLY A 260 -26.54 -11.63 22.58
CA GLY A 260 -27.63 -12.55 22.28
C GLY A 260 -27.60 -13.04 20.82
N SER A 261 -26.98 -12.28 19.91
CA SER A 261 -26.86 -12.68 18.49
C SER A 261 -25.91 -13.87 18.30
N ILE A 262 -24.91 -14.05 19.18
CA ILE A 262 -24.00 -15.21 19.16
C ILE A 262 -24.80 -16.51 19.29
N ASN A 263 -25.64 -16.58 20.31
CA ASN A 263 -26.46 -17.75 20.55
C ASN A 263 -27.43 -18.02 19.38
N ARG A 264 -28.04 -16.97 18.85
CA ARG A 264 -28.95 -17.12 17.69
C ARG A 264 -28.22 -17.64 16.45
N SER A 265 -27.04 -17.12 16.15
CA SER A 265 -26.22 -17.56 15.02
C SER A 265 -25.77 -19.02 15.19
N ARG A 266 -25.23 -19.39 16.36
CA ARG A 266 -24.77 -20.76 16.67
C ARG A 266 -25.92 -21.78 16.69
N MET A 267 -27.11 -21.35 17.06
CA MET A 267 -28.31 -22.22 16.95
C MET A 267 -28.76 -22.43 15.50
N ALA A 268 -28.62 -21.40 14.66
CA ALA A 268 -28.97 -21.49 13.24
C ALA A 268 -27.93 -22.28 12.43
N SER A 269 -26.63 -22.15 12.79
CA SER A 269 -25.50 -22.80 12.11
C SER A 269 -24.46 -23.23 13.15
N PRO A 270 -24.52 -24.48 13.66
CA PRO A 270 -23.67 -24.93 14.76
C PRO A 270 -22.25 -25.32 14.34
N LEU A 271 -21.65 -24.62 13.37
CA LEU A 271 -20.35 -24.96 12.75
C LEU A 271 -19.22 -25.04 13.77
N LEU A 272 -19.19 -24.17 14.78
CA LEU A 272 -18.17 -24.23 15.83
C LEU A 272 -18.28 -25.51 16.68
N ALA A 273 -19.51 -25.93 17.02
CA ALA A 273 -19.73 -27.17 17.77
C ALA A 273 -19.32 -28.41 16.95
N ASP A 274 -19.58 -28.40 15.64
CA ASP A 274 -19.15 -29.47 14.74
C ASP A 274 -17.60 -29.52 14.67
N LEU A 275 -16.95 -28.35 14.61
CA LEU A 275 -15.50 -28.25 14.65
C LEU A 275 -14.92 -28.77 15.99
N GLU A 276 -15.52 -28.40 17.13
CA GLU A 276 -15.13 -28.89 18.45
C GLU A 276 -15.21 -30.41 18.52
N GLN A 277 -16.29 -30.99 18.01
CA GLN A 277 -16.48 -32.47 17.99
C GLN A 277 -15.43 -33.15 17.12
N MET A 278 -15.05 -32.57 15.98
CA MET A 278 -14.10 -33.17 15.05
C MET A 278 -12.63 -32.85 15.39
N LEU A 279 -12.36 -31.92 16.30
CA LEU A 279 -11.04 -31.43 16.61
C LEU A 279 -10.01 -32.53 16.91
N PRO A 280 -10.31 -33.59 17.71
CA PRO A 280 -9.34 -34.66 17.98
C PRO A 280 -8.92 -35.44 16.73
N HIS A 281 -9.81 -35.55 15.73
CA HIS A 281 -9.51 -36.20 14.45
C HIS A 281 -8.68 -35.31 13.55
N LEU A 282 -9.00 -34.01 13.50
CA LEU A 282 -8.28 -33.01 12.72
C LEU A 282 -6.85 -32.80 13.25
N GLN A 283 -6.66 -32.79 14.57
CA GLN A 283 -5.33 -32.70 15.19
C GLN A 283 -4.42 -33.88 14.76
N ARG A 284 -4.93 -35.12 14.81
CA ARG A 284 -4.16 -36.28 14.32
C ARG A 284 -3.84 -36.18 12.84
N SER A 285 -4.78 -35.69 12.03
CA SER A 285 -4.54 -35.49 10.60
C SER A 285 -3.47 -34.42 10.35
N LEU A 286 -3.50 -33.30 11.09
CA LEU A 286 -2.46 -32.26 11.02
C LEU A 286 -1.07 -32.78 11.46
N GLU A 287 -1.00 -33.61 12.49
CA GLU A 287 0.25 -34.23 12.91
C GLU A 287 0.82 -35.11 11.83
N SER A 288 -0.02 -35.88 11.11
CA SER A 288 0.40 -36.73 10.01
C SER A 288 0.87 -35.99 8.75
N THR A 289 0.46 -34.73 8.57
CA THR A 289 0.89 -33.91 7.41
C THR A 289 2.23 -33.18 7.65
N ARG A 290 2.74 -33.20 8.88
CA ARG A 290 4.08 -32.68 9.12
C ARG A 290 5.05 -33.51 8.30
N PRO A 291 5.88 -32.91 7.41
CA PRO A 291 6.99 -33.64 6.84
C PRO A 291 7.74 -34.22 8.04
N HIS A 292 8.01 -35.49 8.00
CA HIS A 292 8.89 -36.08 9.01
C HIS A 292 10.14 -35.20 9.01
N ALA A 293 10.29 -34.40 10.05
CA ALA A 293 11.57 -33.77 10.31
C ALA A 293 12.53 -34.93 10.34
N VAL A 294 13.48 -34.94 9.41
CA VAL A 294 14.64 -35.83 9.46
C VAL A 294 15.40 -35.39 10.70
N LEU A 295 14.92 -35.84 11.85
CA LEU A 295 15.64 -35.82 13.09
C LEU A 295 16.37 -37.17 13.14
N GLU A 296 17.63 -37.11 12.67
CA GLU A 296 18.76 -37.79 13.27
C GLU A 296 18.55 -39.26 13.65
N ASP A 297 18.87 -40.16 12.71
CA ASP A 297 20.01 -41.06 12.98
C ASP A 297 20.51 -41.59 11.63
N SER A 298 21.43 -40.86 11.06
CA SER A 298 22.26 -41.30 9.94
C SER A 298 23.20 -42.36 10.42
N HIS A 299 22.85 -43.61 10.26
CA HIS A 299 23.78 -44.72 10.03
C HIS A 299 23.02 -46.06 9.86
N ALA A 300 22.18 -46.11 8.82
CA ALA A 300 21.80 -47.36 8.21
C ALA A 300 21.93 -47.23 6.69
N PRO A 301 22.51 -48.21 5.99
CA PRO A 301 22.61 -48.15 4.54
C PRO A 301 21.21 -48.25 3.93
N LEU A 302 20.87 -47.31 3.05
CA LEU A 302 19.68 -47.37 2.22
C LEU A 302 19.86 -48.53 1.22
N GLU A 303 19.27 -49.69 1.50
CA GLU A 303 19.00 -50.69 0.47
C GLU A 303 17.89 -50.12 -0.43
N ASN A 304 18.25 -49.91 -1.69
CA ASN A 304 17.36 -49.50 -2.76
C ASN A 304 16.29 -50.56 -3.02
N GLU A 305 15.10 -50.41 -2.54
CA GLU A 305 13.90 -50.94 -3.21
C GLU A 305 13.06 -49.76 -3.70
N ALA A 306 13.33 -49.36 -4.92
CA ALA A 306 12.44 -48.55 -5.70
C ALA A 306 11.19 -49.37 -6.03
N GLN A 307 10.18 -49.34 -5.19
CA GLN A 307 8.84 -49.67 -5.62
C GLN A 307 8.28 -48.45 -6.30
N GLU A 308 8.27 -48.51 -7.65
CA GLU A 308 7.40 -47.65 -8.47
C GLU A 308 5.95 -47.85 -8.02
N VAL A 309 5.47 -46.98 -7.14
CA VAL A 309 4.04 -46.76 -7.01
C VAL A 309 3.65 -45.88 -8.22
N VAL A 310 3.38 -46.55 -9.32
CA VAL A 310 2.56 -45.95 -10.41
C VAL A 310 1.17 -45.77 -9.83
N GLY A 311 0.96 -44.64 -9.17
CA GLY A 311 -0.36 -44.14 -8.92
C GLY A 311 -0.97 -43.83 -10.28
N GLU A 312 -1.92 -44.62 -10.75
CA GLU A 312 -2.84 -44.22 -11.80
C GLU A 312 -3.52 -42.90 -11.34
N GLY A 313 -2.89 -41.81 -11.74
CA GLY A 313 -3.46 -40.50 -11.56
C GLY A 313 -4.80 -40.49 -12.31
N LEU A 314 -5.80 -39.94 -11.69
CA LEU A 314 -7.02 -39.45 -12.32
C LEU A 314 -6.62 -38.34 -13.32
N VAL A 315 -5.97 -38.72 -14.40
CA VAL A 315 -5.87 -37.91 -15.62
C VAL A 315 -7.12 -38.29 -16.40
N GLY A 316 -8.20 -37.61 -16.12
CA GLY A 316 -9.28 -37.51 -17.06
C GLY A 316 -8.71 -36.85 -18.32
N GLU A 317 -8.38 -37.65 -19.34
CA GLU A 317 -8.20 -37.19 -20.70
C GLU A 317 -9.55 -36.74 -21.26
N GLY A 318 -10.08 -35.63 -20.75
CA GLY A 318 -10.92 -34.74 -21.52
C GLY A 318 -10.03 -33.58 -21.96
N PRO A 319 -10.17 -33.02 -23.17
CA PRO A 319 -9.59 -31.74 -23.43
C PRO A 319 -10.10 -30.81 -22.34
N VAL A 320 -9.21 -30.36 -21.44
CA VAL A 320 -9.47 -29.20 -20.61
C VAL A 320 -9.94 -28.17 -21.64
N PRO A 321 -11.20 -27.67 -21.55
CA PRO A 321 -11.60 -26.64 -22.47
C PRO A 321 -10.54 -25.56 -22.32
N ASP A 322 -9.99 -25.15 -23.43
CA ASP A 322 -9.08 -24.00 -23.58
C ASP A 322 -9.88 -22.73 -23.27
N LYS A 323 -10.47 -22.72 -22.07
CA LYS A 323 -11.30 -21.66 -21.53
C LYS A 323 -10.50 -21.01 -20.44
N ASP A 324 -10.03 -19.84 -20.84
CA ASP A 324 -9.58 -18.78 -19.96
C ASP A 324 -8.26 -19.08 -19.22
N LEU A 325 -7.15 -19.28 -19.93
CA LEU A 325 -5.99 -18.46 -19.63
C LEU A 325 -6.50 -17.02 -19.77
N GLY A 326 -6.86 -16.42 -18.64
CA GLY A 326 -7.49 -15.10 -18.64
C GLY A 326 -6.65 -14.19 -19.53
N ILE A 327 -7.15 -13.94 -20.72
CA ILE A 327 -6.57 -12.98 -21.63
C ILE A 327 -6.48 -11.72 -20.79
N ILE A 328 -5.26 -11.19 -20.60
CA ILE A 328 -5.07 -9.89 -19.97
C ILE A 328 -5.81 -8.91 -20.85
N HIS A 329 -7.08 -8.68 -20.51
CA HIS A 329 -7.89 -7.74 -21.26
C HIS A 329 -7.45 -6.33 -20.87
N ALA A 330 -7.52 -5.41 -21.82
CA ALA A 330 -7.37 -3.98 -21.52
C ALA A 330 -8.29 -3.53 -20.36
N ALA A 331 -9.35 -4.29 -20.09
CA ALA A 331 -10.23 -4.11 -18.92
C ALA A 331 -9.52 -4.28 -17.57
N GLU A 332 -8.43 -5.04 -17.46
CA GLU A 332 -7.66 -5.21 -16.22
C GLU A 332 -6.82 -3.97 -15.88
N LEU A 333 -6.57 -3.11 -16.87
CA LEU A 333 -5.91 -1.82 -16.68
C LEU A 333 -6.86 -0.71 -16.23
N ASN A 334 -8.18 -0.96 -16.24
CA ASN A 334 -9.16 0.03 -15.79
C ASN A 334 -9.06 0.23 -14.28
N LEU A 335 -9.11 1.49 -13.86
CA LEU A 335 -9.02 1.91 -12.47
C LEU A 335 -10.28 2.67 -12.04
N ASP A 336 -10.58 2.65 -10.76
CA ASP A 336 -11.49 3.60 -10.14
C ASP A 336 -10.83 4.98 -10.08
N LEU A 337 -11.16 5.83 -11.04
CA LEU A 337 -10.50 7.13 -11.21
C LEU A 337 -10.81 8.12 -10.08
N ASP A 338 -11.98 8.04 -9.44
CA ASP A 338 -12.31 8.86 -8.27
C ASP A 338 -11.40 8.51 -7.10
N LEU A 339 -11.16 7.22 -6.88
CA LEU A 339 -10.29 6.74 -5.81
C LEU A 339 -8.81 7.02 -6.13
N VAL A 340 -8.40 6.85 -7.38
CA VAL A 340 -7.04 7.18 -7.85
C VAL A 340 -6.75 8.66 -7.66
N GLU A 341 -7.65 9.55 -8.09
CA GLU A 341 -7.50 11.00 -7.91
C GLU A 341 -7.31 11.36 -6.43
N LYS A 342 -8.20 10.88 -5.55
CA LYS A 342 -8.11 11.13 -4.09
C LYS A 342 -6.80 10.62 -3.51
N THR A 343 -6.38 9.44 -3.94
CA THR A 343 -5.11 8.82 -3.52
C THR A 343 -3.90 9.65 -3.90
N LEU A 344 -3.84 10.10 -5.15
CA LEU A 344 -2.72 10.90 -5.65
C LEU A 344 -2.68 12.32 -5.04
N ILE A 345 -3.85 12.92 -4.79
CA ILE A 345 -3.94 14.20 -4.07
C ILE A 345 -3.39 14.05 -2.64
N GLU A 346 -3.80 13.02 -1.91
CA GLU A 346 -3.31 12.79 -0.53
C GLU A 346 -1.82 12.41 -0.52
N PHE A 347 -1.35 11.62 -1.48
CA PHE A 347 0.07 11.34 -1.68
C PHE A 347 0.90 12.62 -1.84
N ILE A 348 0.48 13.53 -2.72
CA ILE A 348 1.20 14.80 -2.92
C ILE A 348 1.21 15.64 -1.65
N ARG A 349 0.08 15.77 -0.94
CA ARG A 349 0.00 16.51 0.33
C ARG A 349 0.92 15.95 1.39
N ASP A 350 0.93 14.64 1.53
CA ASP A 350 1.74 13.95 2.54
C ASP A 350 3.23 14.09 2.24
N GLU A 351 3.63 13.78 1.02
CA GLU A 351 5.03 13.79 0.61
C GLU A 351 5.65 15.19 0.57
N VAL A 352 4.86 16.20 0.20
CA VAL A 352 5.34 17.60 0.14
C VAL A 352 5.33 18.23 1.53
N ARG A 353 4.15 18.28 2.18
CA ARG A 353 3.99 19.06 3.42
C ARG A 353 4.46 18.30 4.65
N ARG A 354 3.90 17.10 4.88
CA ARG A 354 4.14 16.37 6.13
C ARG A 354 5.53 15.77 6.20
N ARG A 355 5.98 15.17 5.09
CA ARG A 355 7.20 14.40 5.09
C ARG A 355 8.44 15.25 4.86
N ARG A 356 8.37 16.24 3.97
CA ARG A 356 9.53 17.06 3.58
C ARG A 356 9.46 18.52 4.03
N GLY A 357 8.32 18.96 4.60
CA GLY A 357 8.16 20.31 5.14
C GLY A 357 8.14 21.42 4.09
N PHE A 358 7.80 21.12 2.84
CA PHE A 358 7.61 22.12 1.79
C PHE A 358 6.13 22.50 1.68
N GLU A 359 5.86 23.76 1.32
CA GLU A 359 4.50 24.24 1.01
C GLU A 359 4.25 24.31 -0.50
N ARG A 360 5.31 24.29 -1.32
CA ARG A 360 5.28 24.60 -2.74
C ARG A 360 5.93 23.50 -3.57
N VAL A 361 5.50 23.42 -4.83
CA VAL A 361 6.12 22.53 -5.82
C VAL A 361 6.46 23.27 -7.10
N VAL A 362 7.47 22.80 -7.82
CA VAL A 362 7.79 23.21 -9.19
C VAL A 362 7.55 22.05 -10.14
N VAL A 363 6.91 22.31 -11.28
CA VAL A 363 6.54 21.31 -12.29
C VAL A 363 7.00 21.79 -13.66
N GLY A 364 7.69 20.94 -14.41
CA GLY A 364 7.98 21.19 -15.82
C GLY A 364 6.72 20.94 -16.66
N VAL A 365 6.24 21.96 -17.39
CA VAL A 365 5.03 21.89 -18.22
C VAL A 365 5.41 21.86 -19.68
N SER A 366 5.41 20.65 -20.27
CA SER A 366 5.80 20.41 -21.67
C SER A 366 4.66 20.65 -22.67
N GLY A 367 3.41 20.71 -22.19
CA GLY A 367 2.21 20.71 -23.05
C GLY A 367 1.77 19.29 -23.46
N GLY A 368 2.38 18.24 -22.89
CA GLY A 368 1.93 16.85 -22.99
C GLY A 368 1.04 16.46 -21.80
N VAL A 369 0.30 15.35 -21.95
CA VAL A 369 -0.71 14.88 -21.01
C VAL A 369 -0.15 14.59 -19.61
N ASP A 370 1.04 13.99 -19.49
CA ASP A 370 1.62 13.63 -18.19
C ASP A 370 1.91 14.86 -17.33
N SER A 371 2.52 15.89 -17.93
CA SER A 371 2.79 17.15 -17.25
C SER A 371 1.50 17.89 -16.88
N ALA A 372 0.46 17.76 -17.72
CA ALA A 372 -0.85 18.37 -17.49
C ALA A 372 -1.56 17.69 -16.30
N VAL A 373 -1.57 16.36 -16.24
CA VAL A 373 -2.14 15.59 -15.12
C VAL A 373 -1.39 15.88 -13.82
N SER A 374 -0.06 15.84 -13.84
CA SER A 374 0.76 16.14 -12.65
C SER A 374 0.50 17.55 -12.11
N LEU A 375 0.40 18.54 -13.00
CA LEU A 375 0.09 19.93 -12.64
C LEU A 375 -1.30 20.05 -12.02
N ALA A 376 -2.32 19.46 -12.63
CA ALA A 376 -3.70 19.49 -12.16
C ALA A 376 -3.84 18.84 -10.77
N LEU A 377 -3.23 17.67 -10.57
CA LEU A 377 -3.20 16.99 -9.27
C LEU A 377 -2.50 17.84 -8.20
N ALA A 378 -1.36 18.47 -8.54
CA ALA A 378 -0.63 19.34 -7.63
C ALA A 378 -1.48 20.55 -7.20
N CYS A 379 -2.19 21.20 -8.14
CA CYS A 379 -3.07 22.32 -7.83
C CYS A 379 -4.25 21.90 -6.93
N LYS A 380 -4.84 20.74 -7.16
CA LYS A 380 -5.90 20.17 -6.30
C LYS A 380 -5.36 19.81 -4.89
N ALA A 381 -4.10 19.36 -4.81
CA ALA A 381 -3.49 18.97 -3.55
C ALA A 381 -3.05 20.14 -2.67
N LEU A 382 -2.42 21.15 -3.26
CA LEU A 382 -1.68 22.20 -2.54
C LEU A 382 -2.30 23.59 -2.66
N GLY A 383 -3.20 23.81 -3.62
CA GLY A 383 -3.70 25.11 -4.07
C GLY A 383 -2.83 25.68 -5.20
N PRO A 384 -3.45 26.33 -6.22
CA PRO A 384 -2.74 26.83 -7.39
C PRO A 384 -1.68 27.90 -7.07
N GLU A 385 -1.85 28.64 -5.97
CA GLU A 385 -0.89 29.64 -5.48
C GLU A 385 0.44 28.99 -5.00
N ASN A 386 0.44 27.70 -4.71
CA ASN A 386 1.60 26.94 -4.24
C ASN A 386 2.25 26.07 -5.33
N VAL A 387 1.74 26.13 -6.57
CA VAL A 387 2.22 25.32 -7.68
C VAL A 387 2.80 26.22 -8.77
N TYR A 388 4.08 26.01 -9.08
CA TYR A 388 4.82 26.79 -10.08
C TYR A 388 5.06 25.92 -11.32
N GLY A 389 4.36 26.23 -12.42
CA GLY A 389 4.51 25.56 -13.71
C GLY A 389 5.55 26.27 -14.59
N PHE A 390 6.62 25.56 -14.92
CA PHE A 390 7.71 26.07 -15.75
C PHE A 390 7.61 25.58 -17.19
N ARG A 391 7.47 26.51 -18.15
CA ARG A 391 7.70 26.24 -19.56
C ARG A 391 9.18 26.47 -19.87
N LEU A 392 9.84 25.45 -20.41
CA LEU A 392 11.28 25.46 -20.70
C LEU A 392 11.52 25.19 -22.20
N PRO A 393 11.06 26.11 -23.11
CA PRO A 393 11.15 25.88 -24.54
C PRO A 393 12.58 25.96 -25.05
N TYR A 394 12.86 25.16 -26.07
CA TYR A 394 13.97 25.35 -26.98
C TYR A 394 13.42 25.89 -28.31
N ARG A 395 14.21 26.60 -29.12
CA ARG A 395 13.76 27.26 -30.37
C ARG A 395 13.03 26.37 -31.38
N THR A 396 13.24 25.05 -31.31
CA THR A 396 12.53 24.08 -32.16
C THR A 396 11.33 23.44 -31.48
N SER A 397 11.02 23.81 -30.23
CA SER A 397 9.80 23.35 -29.57
C SER A 397 8.57 23.73 -30.39
N SER A 398 7.62 22.79 -30.51
CA SER A 398 6.46 23.02 -31.35
C SER A 398 5.57 24.13 -30.80
N GLN A 399 4.98 24.93 -31.69
CA GLN A 399 4.02 25.98 -31.29
C GLN A 399 2.83 25.37 -30.54
N GLU A 400 2.37 24.20 -30.98
CA GLU A 400 1.31 23.43 -30.34
C GLU A 400 1.65 23.07 -28.89
N SER A 401 2.88 22.59 -28.60
CA SER A 401 3.32 22.32 -27.23
C SER A 401 3.26 23.54 -26.33
N LEU A 402 3.65 24.70 -26.86
CA LEU A 402 3.60 25.97 -26.11
C LEU A 402 2.16 26.43 -25.82
N GLU A 403 1.27 26.25 -26.80
CA GLU A 403 -0.16 26.57 -26.66
C GLU A 403 -0.84 25.64 -25.64
N HIS A 404 -0.58 24.34 -25.72
CA HIS A 404 -1.10 23.36 -24.76
C HIS A 404 -0.58 23.62 -23.33
N ALA A 405 0.71 23.95 -23.20
CA ALA A 405 1.29 24.32 -21.91
C ALA A 405 0.65 25.60 -21.34
N ALA A 406 0.34 26.58 -22.19
CA ALA A 406 -0.37 27.78 -21.77
C ALA A 406 -1.81 27.46 -21.35
N LEU A 407 -2.51 26.61 -22.13
CA LEU A 407 -3.89 26.20 -21.86
C LEU A 407 -4.05 25.51 -20.50
N ILE A 408 -3.17 24.56 -20.17
CA ILE A 408 -3.25 23.86 -18.89
C ILE A 408 -2.87 24.75 -17.70
N LEU A 409 -1.91 25.65 -17.86
CA LEU A 409 -1.54 26.64 -16.84
C LEU A 409 -2.71 27.61 -16.57
N ASP A 410 -3.42 28.03 -17.62
CA ASP A 410 -4.58 28.89 -17.51
C ASP A 410 -5.77 28.15 -16.85
N MET A 411 -6.03 26.92 -17.26
CA MET A 411 -7.07 26.08 -16.65
C MET A 411 -6.83 25.86 -15.15
N THR A 412 -5.60 25.55 -14.76
CA THR A 412 -5.24 25.20 -13.38
C THR A 412 -4.98 26.41 -12.48
N GLN A 413 -4.81 27.61 -13.06
CA GLN A 413 -4.43 28.85 -12.38
C GLN A 413 -3.10 28.74 -11.60
N ALA A 414 -2.23 27.81 -11.98
CA ALA A 414 -0.89 27.65 -11.43
C ALA A 414 -0.01 28.88 -11.75
N GLN A 415 1.01 29.11 -10.92
CA GLN A 415 1.96 30.21 -11.10
C GLN A 415 2.86 29.92 -12.32
N ALA A 416 2.61 30.60 -13.45
CA ALA A 416 3.29 30.32 -14.72
C ALA A 416 4.62 31.08 -14.84
N GLN A 417 5.70 30.36 -15.23
CA GLN A 417 6.98 30.95 -15.60
C GLN A 417 7.51 30.34 -16.91
N THR A 418 8.25 31.16 -17.67
CA THR A 418 8.89 30.68 -18.91
C THR A 418 10.36 31.05 -18.87
N ILE A 419 11.23 30.04 -19.10
CA ILE A 419 12.67 30.23 -19.22
C ILE A 419 13.12 29.50 -20.49
N GLU A 420 13.60 30.27 -21.47
CA GLU A 420 14.09 29.71 -22.73
C GLU A 420 15.46 29.08 -22.55
N ILE A 421 15.64 27.87 -23.09
CA ILE A 421 16.89 27.10 -22.95
C ILE A 421 17.77 27.13 -24.20
N SER A 422 17.41 27.91 -25.23
CA SER A 422 18.07 27.90 -26.54
C SER A 422 19.53 28.36 -26.45
N ASP A 423 19.76 29.52 -25.87
CA ASP A 423 21.10 30.12 -25.86
C ASP A 423 22.17 29.27 -25.13
N PRO A 424 21.91 28.75 -23.91
CA PRO A 424 22.90 27.90 -23.24
C PRO A 424 23.16 26.59 -23.98
N ILE A 425 22.15 25.96 -24.59
CA ILE A 425 22.32 24.74 -25.39
C ILE A 425 23.16 25.04 -26.64
N ASP A 426 22.79 26.09 -27.38
CA ASP A 426 23.47 26.43 -28.64
C ASP A 426 24.91 26.89 -28.41
N LEU A 427 25.18 27.62 -27.32
CA LEU A 427 26.52 28.00 -26.94
C LEU A 427 27.41 26.76 -26.69
N TYR A 428 26.90 25.80 -25.89
CA TYR A 428 27.61 24.54 -25.63
C TYR A 428 27.89 23.76 -26.91
N VAL A 429 26.87 23.59 -27.75
CA VAL A 429 26.98 22.86 -29.02
C VAL A 429 27.99 23.53 -29.93
N LYS A 430 27.92 24.84 -30.09
CA LYS A 430 28.82 25.61 -30.98
C LYS A 430 30.28 25.53 -30.53
N GLU A 431 30.53 25.65 -29.23
CA GLU A 431 31.91 25.78 -28.71
C GLU A 431 32.57 24.42 -28.47
N TYR A 432 31.81 23.39 -28.13
CA TYR A 432 32.38 22.11 -27.67
C TYR A 432 31.94 20.88 -28.48
N GLU A 433 30.76 20.89 -29.09
CA GLU A 433 30.17 19.70 -29.74
C GLU A 433 29.46 20.06 -31.06
N PRO A 434 30.15 20.68 -32.04
CA PRO A 434 29.50 21.16 -33.27
C PRO A 434 28.86 20.07 -34.12
N GLU A 435 29.26 18.80 -33.94
CA GLU A 435 28.74 17.61 -34.63
C GLU A 435 27.86 16.74 -33.71
N ILE A 436 27.25 17.31 -32.67
CA ILE A 436 26.37 16.58 -31.73
C ILE A 436 25.21 15.90 -32.45
N SER A 437 24.97 14.61 -32.17
CA SER A 437 23.82 13.91 -32.74
C SER A 437 22.50 14.44 -32.14
N PRO A 438 21.36 14.32 -32.88
CA PRO A 438 20.05 14.74 -32.38
C PRO A 438 19.70 14.14 -31.03
N LEU A 439 19.93 12.85 -30.82
CA LEU A 439 19.69 12.15 -29.55
C LEU A 439 20.53 12.74 -28.39
N ARG A 440 21.83 12.97 -28.61
CA ARG A 440 22.70 13.58 -27.58
C ARG A 440 22.24 15.01 -27.24
N LYS A 441 21.84 15.77 -28.26
CA LYS A 441 21.33 17.13 -28.08
C LYS A 441 20.00 17.12 -27.30
N GLY A 442 19.10 16.20 -27.59
CA GLY A 442 17.86 15.98 -26.85
C GLY A 442 18.12 15.67 -25.37
N ASN A 443 19.03 14.74 -25.10
CA ASN A 443 19.45 14.41 -23.74
C ASN A 443 20.08 15.60 -23.00
N LEU A 444 20.82 16.47 -23.69
CA LEU A 444 21.38 17.70 -23.13
C LEU A 444 20.26 18.69 -22.75
N MET A 445 19.27 18.87 -23.64
CA MET A 445 18.11 19.72 -23.35
C MET A 445 17.29 19.20 -22.15
N ALA A 446 17.04 17.90 -22.06
CA ALA A 446 16.33 17.31 -20.92
C ALA A 446 17.08 17.57 -19.60
N ARG A 447 18.40 17.37 -19.57
CA ARG A 447 19.21 17.65 -18.36
C ARG A 447 19.25 19.12 -18.01
N LEU A 448 19.33 20.03 -18.98
CA LEU A 448 19.29 21.46 -18.69
C LEU A 448 17.94 21.90 -18.12
N ARG A 449 16.83 21.33 -18.62
CA ARG A 449 15.48 21.54 -18.04
C ARG A 449 15.46 21.10 -16.57
N SER A 450 16.01 19.94 -16.26
CA SER A 450 16.11 19.45 -14.88
C SER A 450 16.96 20.39 -14.01
N ILE A 451 18.13 20.82 -14.47
CA ILE A 451 19.00 21.76 -13.73
C ILE A 451 18.23 23.05 -13.39
N ILE A 452 17.48 23.61 -14.35
CA ILE A 452 16.70 24.82 -14.12
C ILE A 452 15.57 24.57 -13.10
N LEU A 453 14.85 23.45 -13.19
CA LEU A 453 13.81 23.12 -12.23
C LEU A 453 14.35 22.98 -10.81
N PHE A 454 15.51 22.33 -10.62
CA PHE A 454 16.15 22.22 -9.31
C PHE A 454 16.66 23.57 -8.78
N ASP A 455 17.23 24.42 -9.63
CA ASP A 455 17.61 25.79 -9.26
C ASP A 455 16.41 26.61 -8.81
N GLN A 456 15.33 26.60 -9.61
CA GLN A 456 14.11 27.35 -9.28
C GLN A 456 13.39 26.76 -8.05
N SER A 457 13.49 25.45 -7.81
CA SER A 457 12.97 24.84 -6.58
C SER A 457 13.67 25.40 -5.35
N ALA A 458 15.00 25.52 -5.39
CA ALA A 458 15.76 26.11 -4.30
C ALA A 458 15.41 27.60 -4.08
N LYS A 459 15.30 28.36 -5.16
CA LYS A 459 14.91 29.78 -5.13
C LYS A 459 13.52 30.01 -4.51
N LEU A 460 12.55 29.14 -4.80
CA LEU A 460 11.16 29.25 -4.37
C LEU A 460 10.87 28.54 -3.05
N ASN A 461 11.85 27.85 -2.48
CA ASN A 461 11.65 26.90 -1.38
C ASN A 461 10.51 25.93 -1.69
N ALA A 462 10.61 25.24 -2.82
CA ALA A 462 9.61 24.36 -3.39
C ALA A 462 10.24 22.99 -3.68
N LEU A 463 9.44 21.94 -3.81
CA LEU A 463 9.90 20.60 -4.15
C LEU A 463 9.66 20.33 -5.65
N PRO A 464 10.64 19.78 -6.41
CA PRO A 464 10.40 19.33 -7.77
C PRO A 464 9.42 18.15 -7.81
N LEU A 465 8.42 18.22 -8.69
CA LEU A 465 7.43 17.17 -8.91
C LEU A 465 7.68 16.49 -10.26
N GLY A 466 7.79 15.15 -10.25
CA GLY A 466 7.96 14.34 -11.44
C GLY A 466 6.67 14.19 -12.24
N THR A 467 6.85 13.90 -13.52
CA THR A 467 5.74 13.73 -14.48
C THR A 467 5.83 12.41 -15.25
N GLY A 468 6.86 11.58 -15.00
CA GLY A 468 7.06 10.31 -15.70
C GLY A 468 6.03 9.25 -15.27
N ASN A 469 5.56 8.44 -16.22
CA ASN A 469 4.60 7.38 -15.97
C ASN A 469 5.28 5.99 -15.89
N LYS A 470 4.50 4.97 -15.54
CA LYS A 470 4.99 3.59 -15.37
C LYS A 470 5.49 2.98 -16.68
N SER A 471 4.79 3.23 -17.80
CA SER A 471 5.16 2.70 -19.11
C SER A 471 6.52 3.21 -19.56
N GLU A 472 6.74 4.53 -19.46
CA GLU A 472 8.04 5.14 -19.77
C GLU A 472 9.16 4.56 -18.91
N ARG A 473 8.91 4.41 -17.60
CA ARG A 473 9.91 3.84 -16.68
C ARG A 473 10.24 2.38 -17.02
N LEU A 474 9.24 1.55 -17.29
CA LEU A 474 9.45 0.13 -17.61
C LEU A 474 10.13 -0.06 -18.95
N LEU A 475 9.76 0.72 -19.97
CA LEU A 475 10.40 0.71 -21.30
C LEU A 475 11.77 1.39 -21.32
N GLY A 476 12.16 2.05 -20.21
CA GLY A 476 13.40 2.84 -20.12
C GLY A 476 13.40 4.08 -21.00
N TYR A 477 12.21 4.55 -21.38
CA TYR A 477 12.01 5.71 -22.25
C TYR A 477 11.97 7.00 -21.44
N PHE A 478 13.12 7.36 -20.89
CA PHE A 478 13.38 8.60 -20.17
C PHE A 478 14.88 8.93 -20.22
N THR A 479 15.22 10.21 -20.07
CA THR A 479 16.60 10.65 -19.96
C THR A 479 17.09 10.51 -18.53
N TRP A 480 18.01 9.55 -18.31
CA TRP A 480 18.59 9.26 -17.01
C TRP A 480 19.25 10.51 -16.40
N HIS A 481 18.99 10.77 -15.13
CA HIS A 481 19.36 11.98 -14.39
C HIS A 481 18.81 13.28 -15.00
N ALA A 482 17.58 13.23 -15.54
CA ALA A 482 16.84 14.40 -15.97
C ALA A 482 15.38 14.33 -15.50
N ASP A 483 14.50 13.79 -16.32
CA ASP A 483 13.06 13.63 -16.06
C ASP A 483 12.73 12.62 -14.96
N ASP A 484 13.65 11.71 -14.64
CA ASP A 484 13.56 10.76 -13.51
C ASP A 484 14.10 11.30 -12.17
N SER A 485 14.66 12.52 -12.17
CA SER A 485 15.33 13.08 -10.99
C SER A 485 14.43 13.65 -9.88
N PRO A 486 13.20 14.12 -10.13
CA PRO A 486 12.35 14.64 -9.07
C PRO A 486 12.11 13.63 -7.94
N PRO A 487 12.14 14.07 -6.67
CA PRO A 487 12.09 13.18 -5.50
C PRO A 487 10.73 12.54 -5.25
N ILE A 488 9.66 13.07 -5.88
CA ILE A 488 8.30 12.50 -5.86
C ILE A 488 7.72 12.49 -7.26
N ASN A 489 7.02 11.41 -7.59
CA ASN A 489 6.40 11.23 -8.89
C ASN A 489 5.01 10.60 -8.75
N PRO A 490 3.91 11.38 -8.83
CA PRO A 490 2.57 10.88 -8.63
C PRO A 490 2.11 9.89 -9.71
N LEU A 491 2.64 9.98 -10.94
CA LEU A 491 2.24 9.12 -12.05
C LEU A 491 3.08 7.84 -12.16
N GLY A 492 4.07 7.66 -11.28
CA GLY A 492 5.08 6.60 -11.41
C GLY A 492 4.55 5.17 -11.40
N ASP A 493 3.32 4.94 -10.92
CA ASP A 493 2.65 3.63 -10.93
C ASP A 493 1.44 3.57 -11.87
N LEU A 494 1.24 4.57 -12.70
CA LEU A 494 0.19 4.59 -13.73
C LEU A 494 0.78 4.29 -15.12
N PHE A 495 0.19 3.33 -15.83
CA PHE A 495 0.48 3.12 -17.24
C PHE A 495 0.00 4.32 -18.09
N LYS A 496 0.58 4.52 -19.26
CA LYS A 496 0.23 5.65 -20.16
C LYS A 496 -1.26 5.69 -20.49
N THR A 497 -1.85 4.54 -20.76
CA THR A 497 -3.29 4.40 -21.02
C THR A 497 -4.14 4.81 -19.82
N GLN A 498 -3.66 4.53 -18.61
CA GLN A 498 -4.31 4.97 -17.37
C GLN A 498 -4.14 6.48 -17.13
N VAL A 499 -3.01 7.07 -17.53
CA VAL A 499 -2.80 8.52 -17.49
C VAL A 499 -3.78 9.23 -18.43
N TRP A 500 -4.04 8.71 -19.63
CA TRP A 500 -5.05 9.26 -20.53
C TRP A 500 -6.45 9.21 -19.93
N ALA A 501 -6.83 8.08 -19.34
CA ALA A 501 -8.12 7.94 -18.66
C ALA A 501 -8.26 8.93 -17.48
N LEU A 502 -7.20 9.07 -16.67
CA LEU A 502 -7.18 10.03 -15.56
C LEU A 502 -7.22 11.49 -16.06
N ALA A 503 -6.58 11.79 -17.19
CA ALA A 503 -6.66 13.11 -17.80
C ALA A 503 -8.09 13.47 -18.21
N GLN A 504 -8.82 12.54 -18.83
CA GLN A 504 -10.25 12.71 -19.15
C GLN A 504 -11.09 12.93 -17.89
N HIS A 505 -10.87 12.14 -16.86
CA HIS A 505 -11.54 12.25 -15.56
C HIS A 505 -11.31 13.62 -14.89
N LEU A 506 -10.09 14.13 -14.95
CA LEU A 506 -9.72 15.45 -14.41
C LEU A 506 -10.23 16.63 -15.26
N GLY A 507 -10.84 16.38 -16.41
CA GLY A 507 -11.34 17.38 -17.33
C GLY A 507 -10.25 18.15 -18.08
N ILE A 508 -9.08 17.52 -18.28
CA ILE A 508 -8.00 18.09 -19.10
C ILE A 508 -8.49 18.21 -20.55
N PRO A 509 -8.22 19.34 -21.24
CA PRO A 509 -8.68 19.56 -22.59
C PRO A 509 -8.29 18.44 -23.57
N GLU A 510 -9.25 18.00 -24.38
CA GLU A 510 -9.10 16.89 -25.31
C GLU A 510 -7.91 17.06 -26.26
N VAL A 511 -7.65 18.29 -26.70
CA VAL A 511 -6.50 18.64 -27.55
C VAL A 511 -5.13 18.29 -26.93
N ILE A 512 -5.05 18.24 -25.59
CA ILE A 512 -3.84 17.82 -24.85
C ILE A 512 -3.80 16.29 -24.75
N ILE A 513 -4.95 15.64 -24.57
CA ILE A 513 -5.07 14.19 -24.41
C ILE A 513 -4.79 13.48 -25.74
N GLU A 514 -5.38 13.99 -26.84
CA GLU A 514 -5.24 13.40 -28.18
C GLU A 514 -3.90 13.70 -28.85
N LYS A 515 -3.13 14.64 -28.29
CA LYS A 515 -1.80 14.93 -28.83
C LYS A 515 -0.94 13.68 -28.76
N PRO A 516 -0.33 13.27 -29.90
CA PRO A 516 0.64 12.16 -29.87
C PRO A 516 1.73 12.40 -28.82
N ALA A 517 2.04 11.37 -28.04
CA ALA A 517 3.09 11.44 -27.06
C ALA A 517 4.44 11.73 -27.75
N THR A 518 5.11 12.78 -27.30
CA THR A 518 6.43 13.16 -27.85
C THR A 518 7.24 13.87 -26.77
N ALA A 519 8.51 13.50 -26.67
CA ALA A 519 9.49 14.21 -25.85
C ALA A 519 9.86 15.60 -26.42
N ASP A 520 9.38 15.96 -27.62
CA ASP A 520 9.68 17.21 -28.35
C ASP A 520 11.19 17.51 -28.48
N LEU A 521 11.99 16.45 -28.53
CA LEU A 521 13.44 16.49 -28.68
C LEU A 521 13.88 16.44 -30.14
N VAL A 522 13.14 15.70 -30.96
CA VAL A 522 13.35 15.56 -32.41
C VAL A 522 12.03 15.87 -33.12
N LYS A 523 12.09 16.81 -34.07
CA LYS A 523 10.88 17.29 -34.75
C LYS A 523 10.19 16.17 -35.55
N GLY A 524 8.91 15.94 -35.26
CA GLY A 524 8.02 15.03 -36.02
C GLY A 524 8.20 13.54 -35.66
N VAL A 525 8.92 13.22 -34.59
CA VAL A 525 9.07 11.85 -34.07
C VAL A 525 8.23 11.71 -32.81
N THR A 526 7.38 10.70 -32.75
CA THR A 526 6.59 10.36 -31.56
C THR A 526 7.33 9.37 -30.66
N ASP A 527 6.91 9.29 -29.39
CA ASP A 527 7.44 8.28 -28.47
C ASP A 527 7.22 6.86 -28.99
N GLU A 528 6.04 6.58 -29.58
CA GLU A 528 5.70 5.28 -30.14
C GLU A 528 6.57 4.91 -31.35
N ASP A 529 6.98 5.89 -32.18
CA ASP A 529 7.92 5.67 -33.28
C ASP A 529 9.32 5.25 -32.76
N GLU A 530 9.79 5.86 -31.66
CA GLU A 530 11.10 5.52 -31.05
C GLU A 530 11.04 4.23 -30.23
N ILE A 531 9.94 3.97 -29.58
CA ILE A 531 9.72 2.73 -28.82
C ILE A 531 9.53 1.54 -29.76
N GLY A 532 8.83 1.74 -30.88
CA GLY A 532 8.53 0.74 -31.89
C GLY A 532 7.24 -0.04 -31.62
N VAL A 533 6.42 0.38 -30.65
CA VAL A 533 5.12 -0.20 -30.29
C VAL A 533 4.24 0.89 -29.69
N SER A 534 2.93 0.84 -29.93
CA SER A 534 1.99 1.78 -29.31
C SER A 534 1.82 1.50 -27.81
N TYR A 535 1.52 2.54 -27.03
CA TYR A 535 1.23 2.37 -25.60
C TYR A 535 0.00 1.48 -25.36
N HIS A 536 -1.00 1.52 -26.24
CA HIS A 536 -2.16 0.64 -26.16
C HIS A 536 -1.80 -0.86 -26.29
N ALA A 537 -0.76 -1.20 -27.02
CA ALA A 537 -0.25 -2.56 -27.12
C ALA A 537 0.78 -2.86 -26.01
N ALA A 538 1.65 -1.90 -25.69
CA ALA A 538 2.72 -2.09 -24.72
C ALA A 538 2.21 -2.24 -23.28
N ASP A 539 1.21 -1.45 -22.85
CA ASP A 539 0.75 -1.42 -21.46
C ASP A 539 0.16 -2.77 -20.99
N PRO A 540 -0.72 -3.45 -21.72
CA PRO A 540 -1.18 -4.79 -21.34
C PRO A 540 -0.05 -5.83 -21.32
N ILE A 541 0.91 -5.75 -22.25
CA ILE A 541 2.08 -6.63 -22.27
C ILE A 541 2.97 -6.37 -21.03
N LEU A 542 3.25 -5.11 -20.72
CA LEU A 542 4.01 -4.72 -19.54
C LEU A 542 3.31 -5.18 -18.26
N PHE A 543 1.99 -4.98 -18.17
CA PHE A 543 1.19 -5.46 -17.05
C PHE A 543 1.33 -6.97 -16.86
N GLY A 544 1.23 -7.74 -17.94
CA GLY A 544 1.41 -9.18 -17.90
C GLY A 544 2.80 -9.59 -17.43
N LEU A 545 3.85 -9.01 -18.02
CA LEU A 545 5.24 -9.33 -17.67
C LEU A 545 5.54 -9.01 -16.19
N VAL A 546 5.10 -7.85 -15.68
CA VAL A 546 5.32 -7.49 -14.26
C VAL A 546 4.42 -8.26 -13.30
N SER A 547 3.34 -8.85 -13.80
CA SER A 547 2.46 -9.76 -13.05
C SER A 547 2.95 -11.22 -13.05
N GLY A 548 4.07 -11.51 -13.74
CA GLY A 548 4.72 -12.83 -13.74
C GLY A 548 4.35 -13.75 -14.89
N TYR A 549 3.61 -13.26 -15.91
CA TYR A 549 3.36 -14.04 -17.11
C TYR A 549 4.62 -14.13 -17.98
N SER A 550 4.89 -15.30 -18.54
CA SER A 550 5.98 -15.50 -19.48
C SER A 550 5.64 -14.95 -20.87
N VAL A 551 6.67 -14.76 -21.70
CA VAL A 551 6.49 -14.34 -23.11
C VAL A 551 5.58 -15.32 -23.85
N GLU A 552 5.78 -16.63 -23.66
CA GLU A 552 4.99 -17.68 -24.31
C GLU A 552 3.52 -17.69 -23.85
N GLU A 553 3.25 -17.34 -22.58
CA GLU A 553 1.88 -17.21 -22.09
C GLU A 553 1.17 -16.02 -22.69
N LEU A 554 1.85 -14.89 -22.81
CA LEU A 554 1.29 -13.69 -23.46
C LEU A 554 0.98 -13.92 -24.93
N VAL A 555 1.89 -14.56 -25.66
CA VAL A 555 1.68 -14.90 -27.09
C VAL A 555 0.50 -15.89 -27.23
N ARG A 556 0.40 -16.92 -26.39
CA ARG A 556 -0.76 -17.82 -26.36
C ARG A 556 -2.05 -17.09 -25.99
N GLY A 557 -1.96 -16.06 -25.17
CA GLY A 557 -3.07 -15.18 -24.80
C GLY A 557 -3.54 -14.23 -25.90
N GLY A 558 -2.89 -14.23 -27.07
CA GLY A 558 -3.31 -13.49 -28.27
C GLY A 558 -2.55 -12.19 -28.54
N PHE A 559 -1.50 -11.88 -27.75
CA PHE A 559 -0.61 -10.76 -28.07
C PHE A 559 0.32 -11.14 -29.23
N LYS A 560 0.71 -10.15 -30.04
CA LYS A 560 1.64 -10.36 -31.14
C LYS A 560 3.04 -10.64 -30.61
N GLU A 561 3.65 -11.71 -31.13
CA GLU A 561 4.95 -12.19 -30.67
C GLU A 561 6.05 -11.12 -30.79
N ASP A 562 6.10 -10.40 -31.90
CA ASP A 562 7.07 -9.32 -32.16
C ASP A 562 6.92 -8.15 -31.17
N GLU A 563 5.68 -7.78 -30.81
CA GLU A 563 5.41 -6.75 -29.82
C GLU A 563 5.82 -7.22 -28.40
N VAL A 564 5.49 -8.47 -28.02
CA VAL A 564 5.86 -9.05 -26.72
C VAL A 564 7.38 -9.15 -26.57
N GLU A 565 8.07 -9.65 -27.60
CA GLU A 565 9.54 -9.75 -27.59
C GLU A 565 10.20 -8.37 -27.49
N LEU A 566 9.71 -7.36 -28.24
CA LEU A 566 10.22 -6.01 -28.21
C LEU A 566 10.08 -5.39 -26.81
N VAL A 567 8.88 -5.48 -26.21
CA VAL A 567 8.60 -4.94 -24.88
C VAL A 567 9.44 -5.65 -23.81
N SER A 568 9.49 -7.00 -23.85
CA SER A 568 10.30 -7.80 -22.92
C SER A 568 11.79 -7.45 -22.99
N LYS A 569 12.33 -7.33 -24.22
CA LYS A 569 13.71 -6.93 -24.44
C LYS A 569 14.03 -5.54 -23.90
N ARG A 570 13.14 -4.56 -24.12
CA ARG A 570 13.30 -3.21 -23.55
C ARG A 570 13.26 -3.22 -22.03
N LEU A 571 12.30 -3.91 -21.43
CA LEU A 571 12.14 -4.05 -19.99
C LEU A 571 13.44 -4.59 -19.35
N GLN A 572 14.01 -5.64 -19.92
CA GLN A 572 15.25 -6.28 -19.45
C GLN A 572 16.49 -5.41 -19.67
N ALA A 573 16.65 -4.81 -20.85
CA ALA A 573 17.84 -4.05 -21.21
C ALA A 573 17.96 -2.72 -20.44
N THR A 574 16.85 -2.19 -19.92
CA THR A 574 16.80 -0.87 -19.29
C THR A 574 16.59 -0.90 -17.77
N HIS A 575 16.54 -2.09 -17.14
CA HIS A 575 16.28 -2.23 -15.70
C HIS A 575 17.24 -1.41 -14.85
N TRP A 576 18.53 -1.33 -15.20
CA TRP A 576 19.55 -0.58 -14.49
C TRP A 576 19.29 0.94 -14.40
N LYS A 577 18.46 1.50 -15.31
CA LYS A 577 18.06 2.90 -15.25
C LYS A 577 17.10 3.20 -14.09
N ARG A 578 16.43 2.16 -13.57
CA ARG A 578 15.45 2.27 -12.47
C ARG A 578 16.07 2.08 -11.10
N GLU A 579 17.33 1.67 -11.07
CA GLU A 579 18.08 1.43 -9.84
C GLU A 579 18.77 2.69 -9.35
N LEU A 580 18.95 2.78 -8.04
CA LEU A 580 19.84 3.76 -7.43
C LEU A 580 21.29 3.49 -7.87
N PRO A 581 22.20 4.49 -7.77
CA PRO A 581 23.60 4.25 -8.05
C PRO A 581 24.13 3.07 -7.23
N THR A 582 24.75 2.10 -7.92
CA THR A 582 25.37 0.93 -7.26
C THR A 582 26.53 1.39 -6.39
N VAL A 583 26.48 1.04 -5.11
CA VAL A 583 27.50 1.36 -4.12
C VAL A 583 28.34 0.12 -3.82
N ALA A 584 29.66 0.28 -3.73
CA ALA A 584 30.52 -0.79 -3.23
C ALA A 584 30.27 -0.98 -1.73
N VAL A 585 29.72 -2.14 -1.36
CA VAL A 585 29.42 -2.48 0.03
C VAL A 585 30.71 -2.88 0.75
N LEU A 586 31.18 -2.03 1.66
CA LEU A 586 32.42 -2.24 2.43
C LEU A 586 32.14 -2.43 3.94
N SER A 587 30.92 -2.17 4.38
CA SER A 587 30.54 -2.25 5.79
C SER A 587 29.08 -2.65 5.95
N SER A 588 28.70 -3.08 7.14
CA SER A 588 27.30 -3.36 7.50
C SER A 588 26.38 -2.11 7.54
N SER A 589 26.93 -0.93 7.36
CA SER A 589 26.23 0.35 7.33
C SER A 589 26.29 1.03 5.95
N ALA A 590 26.53 0.28 4.88
CA ALA A 590 26.56 0.82 3.53
C ALA A 590 25.18 1.38 3.12
N ILE A 591 25.18 2.59 2.55
CA ILE A 591 23.96 3.24 2.04
C ILE A 591 23.42 2.43 0.85
N GLY A 592 22.11 2.14 0.85
CA GLY A 592 21.42 1.46 -0.24
C GLY A 592 21.17 -0.02 -0.03
N GLU A 593 21.86 -0.69 0.91
CA GLU A 593 21.61 -2.11 1.22
C GLU A 593 20.76 -2.28 2.49
N PHE A 594 21.16 -1.63 3.58
CA PHE A 594 20.48 -1.74 4.86
C PHE A 594 20.63 -0.44 5.65
N TYR A 595 19.73 0.47 5.44
CA TYR A 595 19.73 1.67 6.23
C TYR A 595 19.09 1.38 7.58
N LEU A 596 19.89 1.08 8.58
CA LEU A 596 19.47 0.78 9.96
C LEU A 596 19.38 2.04 10.84
N ARG A 597 19.35 3.21 10.26
CA ARG A 597 19.21 4.43 11.04
C ARG A 597 17.76 4.73 11.34
N PRO A 598 17.53 5.55 12.40
CA PRO A 598 16.23 6.14 12.66
C PRO A 598 15.66 6.77 11.40
N VAL A 599 14.37 6.79 11.34
CA VAL A 599 13.57 7.27 10.23
C VAL A 599 14.15 8.55 9.63
N ASP A 600 14.67 8.50 8.42
CA ASP A 600 15.19 9.68 7.70
C ASP A 600 14.07 10.59 7.18
N TYR A 601 12.86 10.40 7.67
CA TYR A 601 11.68 11.09 7.16
C TYR A 601 10.79 11.58 8.26
#